data_74dcbb58e2c316b76550ee22d62f3a2e
#
_entry.id   74dcbb58e2c316b76550ee22d62f3a2e
#
_cell.length_a   1.000
_cell.length_b   1.000
_cell.length_c   1.000
_cell.angle_alpha   90.00
_cell.angle_beta   90.00
_cell.angle_gamma   90.00
#
_symmetry.space_group_name_H-M   'P 1'
#
loop_
_entity.id
_entity.type
_entity.pdbx_description
1 polymer ?
#
loop_
_entity_poly.entity_id
_entity_poly.type
_entity_poly.pdbx_seq_one_letter_code
_entity_poly.pdbx_strand_id
1 'polypeptide(L)'
;RQMKKVPEYEKKAEQLLDSVRCFYGKGKSNGVGTAGFMEADEQIKRELAEEVERLHRAVGTLSCRYAVDEEQLMERTRLPEEGRDVVRSLTMTEQDYHRWKELFYKKEEKFFEMLAGEQEKEGLILSLYVRFATDLYKAYVEKEIPDEVYDATFSDFTIWYRHCVKERKKIGLCEEQWLKLHLKMKLFRLGRLQFEPDEEQKVIHVHVPEGESLSREGCEASFAWADRFFDSSYKLYDCESWLLSPALKELLEKESGILQFQNCFEIQSVNLENRQAEERVFGSILEDPEAYPENTSLQKALKNYLSEGKKTGAGYGCRIRKKIF
;
A
#
# COMPACT_ATOMS: atom_id res chain seq x y z
N ARG A 1 -4.80 2.07 21.81
CA ARG A 1 -5.48 1.72 23.10
C ARG A 1 -6.84 1.01 22.92
N GLN A 2 -7.54 1.14 21.78
CA GLN A 2 -8.84 0.49 21.53
C GLN A 2 -8.74 -0.94 20.95
N MET A 3 -7.66 -1.28 20.24
CA MET A 3 -7.48 -2.60 19.61
C MET A 3 -7.25 -3.76 20.62
N LYS A 4 -6.78 -3.49 21.82
CA LYS A 4 -6.67 -4.51 22.89
C LYS A 4 -8.02 -5.04 23.40
N LYS A 5 -9.16 -4.48 22.97
CA LYS A 5 -10.50 -4.86 23.42
C LYS A 5 -11.20 -5.92 22.56
N VAL A 6 -10.75 -6.17 21.32
CA VAL A 6 -11.39 -7.17 20.43
C VAL A 6 -11.28 -8.59 20.99
N PRO A 7 -10.11 -9.08 21.43
CA PRO A 7 -10.00 -10.38 22.10
C PRO A 7 -10.81 -10.49 23.38
N GLU A 8 -11.04 -9.37 24.07
CA GLU A 8 -11.84 -9.33 25.30
C GLU A 8 -13.34 -9.48 24.99
N TYR A 9 -13.81 -8.97 23.84
CA TYR A 9 -15.20 -9.14 23.41
C TYR A 9 -15.48 -10.55 22.87
N GLU A 10 -14.54 -11.14 22.12
CA GLU A 10 -14.63 -12.53 21.69
C GLU A 10 -14.69 -13.49 22.87
N LYS A 11 -13.81 -13.29 23.85
CA LYS A 11 -13.81 -14.07 25.09
C LYS A 11 -15.09 -13.90 25.91
N LYS A 12 -15.67 -12.70 25.92
CA LYS A 12 -16.96 -12.42 26.55
C LYS A 12 -18.12 -13.07 25.82
N ALA A 13 -18.11 -13.08 24.49
CA ALA A 13 -19.12 -13.76 23.66
C ALA A 13 -19.07 -15.27 23.84
N GLU A 14 -17.88 -15.88 23.92
CA GLU A 14 -17.72 -17.31 24.24
C GLU A 14 -18.20 -17.64 25.64
N GLN A 15 -17.88 -16.82 26.63
CA GLN A 15 -18.35 -16.99 28.00
C GLN A 15 -19.87 -16.90 28.13
N LEU A 16 -20.52 -16.00 27.36
CA LEU A 16 -21.98 -15.89 27.28
C LEU A 16 -22.60 -17.13 26.62
N LEU A 17 -22.01 -17.60 25.52
CA LEU A 17 -22.43 -18.82 24.84
C LEU A 17 -22.32 -20.05 25.72
N ASP A 18 -21.26 -20.19 26.48
CA ASP A 18 -21.05 -21.29 27.43
C ASP A 18 -22.01 -21.21 28.61
N SER A 19 -22.31 -19.99 29.08
CA SER A 19 -23.32 -19.78 30.14
C SER A 19 -24.72 -20.19 29.67
N VAL A 20 -25.07 -19.85 28.42
CA VAL A 20 -26.33 -20.26 27.79
C VAL A 20 -26.39 -21.78 27.59
N ARG A 21 -25.31 -22.42 27.12
CA ARG A 21 -25.22 -23.88 26.99
C ARG A 21 -25.33 -24.60 28.32
N CYS A 22 -24.70 -24.06 29.36
CA CYS A 22 -24.74 -24.61 30.73
C CYS A 22 -26.15 -24.52 31.33
N PHE A 23 -26.87 -23.42 31.05
CA PHE A 23 -28.24 -23.21 31.53
C PHE A 23 -29.23 -24.16 30.85
N TYR A 24 -29.15 -24.32 29.52
CA TYR A 24 -29.99 -25.26 28.75
C TYR A 24 -29.63 -26.75 29.02
N GLY A 25 -28.37 -27.03 29.37
CA GLY A 25 -27.93 -28.38 29.71
C GLY A 25 -28.42 -28.88 31.08
N LYS A 26 -28.69 -27.99 32.04
CA LYS A 26 -29.18 -28.32 33.39
C LYS A 26 -30.69 -28.47 33.47
N GLY A 27 -31.45 -28.01 32.47
CA GLY A 27 -32.93 -28.03 32.50
C GLY A 27 -33.58 -29.41 32.26
N LYS A 28 -32.78 -30.48 32.13
CA LYS A 28 -33.33 -31.84 31.84
C LYS A 28 -33.49 -32.75 33.07
N SER A 29 -33.23 -32.28 34.26
CA SER A 29 -33.27 -33.14 35.42
C SER A 29 -33.79 -32.50 36.71
N ASN A 30 -35.02 -32.03 36.79
CA ASN A 30 -35.77 -32.00 38.06
C ASN A 30 -37.17 -31.39 37.81
N GLY A 31 -38.21 -32.15 38.00
CA GLY A 31 -39.59 -31.73 37.85
C GLY A 31 -39.99 -30.76 38.96
N VAL A 32 -40.06 -29.48 38.64
CA VAL A 32 -40.70 -28.42 39.44
C VAL A 32 -41.51 -27.52 38.50
N GLY A 33 -42.75 -27.23 38.94
CA GLY A 33 -43.88 -26.56 38.36
C GLY A 33 -43.66 -25.70 37.08
N THR A 34 -44.43 -26.04 36.07
CA THR A 34 -44.27 -25.52 34.67
C THR A 34 -44.58 -24.02 34.44
N ALA A 35 -45.33 -23.35 35.31
CA ALA A 35 -45.75 -21.95 35.04
C ALA A 35 -44.67 -20.92 35.38
N GLY A 36 -43.96 -21.02 36.53
CA GLY A 36 -42.89 -20.09 36.87
C GLY A 36 -41.61 -20.28 36.03
N PHE A 37 -41.44 -21.48 35.45
CA PHE A 37 -40.31 -21.78 34.54
C PHE A 37 -40.48 -21.17 33.16
N MET A 38 -41.75 -21.02 32.69
CA MET A 38 -42.04 -20.41 31.40
C MET A 38 -41.89 -18.90 31.43
N GLU A 39 -42.26 -18.22 32.54
CA GLU A 39 -42.07 -16.76 32.66
C GLU A 39 -40.58 -16.39 32.82
N ALA A 40 -39.81 -17.14 33.58
CA ALA A 40 -38.38 -16.95 33.71
C ALA A 40 -37.64 -17.21 32.36
N ASP A 41 -38.09 -18.18 31.58
CA ASP A 41 -37.54 -18.51 30.26
C ASP A 41 -37.78 -17.38 29.26
N GLU A 42 -38.96 -16.77 29.25
CA GLU A 42 -39.29 -15.62 28.38
C GLU A 42 -38.56 -14.31 28.76
N GLN A 43 -38.28 -14.11 30.03
CA GLN A 43 -37.49 -12.98 30.49
C GLN A 43 -36.01 -13.13 30.10
N ILE A 44 -35.45 -14.33 30.27
CA ILE A 44 -34.09 -14.66 29.86
C ILE A 44 -33.96 -14.57 28.36
N LYS A 45 -34.93 -15.01 27.58
CA LYS A 45 -34.95 -14.85 26.11
C LYS A 45 -34.94 -13.40 25.69
N ARG A 46 -35.69 -12.53 26.37
CA ARG A 46 -35.70 -11.08 26.11
C ARG A 46 -34.35 -10.44 26.42
N GLU A 47 -33.79 -10.71 27.59
CA GLU A 47 -32.48 -10.18 28.01
C GLU A 47 -31.35 -10.66 27.07
N LEU A 48 -31.43 -11.92 26.62
CA LEU A 48 -30.49 -12.47 25.64
C LEU A 48 -30.64 -11.82 24.27
N ALA A 49 -31.87 -11.60 23.80
CA ALA A 49 -32.14 -10.93 22.54
C ALA A 49 -31.67 -9.47 22.55
N GLU A 50 -31.87 -8.74 23.64
CA GLU A 50 -31.38 -7.37 23.82
C GLU A 50 -29.84 -7.33 23.84
N GLU A 51 -29.19 -8.28 24.50
CA GLU A 51 -27.72 -8.35 24.55
C GLU A 51 -27.12 -8.76 23.19
N VAL A 52 -27.74 -9.69 22.48
CA VAL A 52 -27.38 -10.06 21.09
C VAL A 52 -27.51 -8.87 20.16
N GLU A 53 -28.60 -8.09 20.28
CA GLU A 53 -28.80 -6.90 19.46
C GLU A 53 -27.81 -5.77 19.82
N ARG A 54 -27.45 -5.64 21.11
CA ARG A 54 -26.40 -4.74 21.58
C ARG A 54 -25.03 -5.16 21.06
N LEU A 55 -24.72 -6.46 21.06
CA LEU A 55 -23.49 -7.01 20.49
C LEU A 55 -23.44 -6.85 18.98
N HIS A 56 -24.55 -7.11 18.25
CA HIS A 56 -24.64 -6.85 16.81
C HIS A 56 -24.44 -5.38 16.47
N ARG A 57 -25.01 -4.46 17.24
CA ARG A 57 -24.77 -3.01 17.07
C ARG A 57 -23.32 -2.64 17.36
N ALA A 58 -22.72 -3.20 18.42
CA ALA A 58 -21.32 -2.97 18.76
C ALA A 58 -20.36 -3.55 17.72
N VAL A 59 -20.63 -4.77 17.26
CA VAL A 59 -19.86 -5.44 16.18
C VAL A 59 -20.05 -4.70 14.86
N GLY A 60 -21.27 -4.27 14.52
CA GLY A 60 -21.55 -3.43 13.34
C GLY A 60 -20.81 -2.10 13.40
N THR A 61 -20.81 -1.44 14.56
CA THR A 61 -20.06 -0.18 14.77
C THR A 61 -18.54 -0.42 14.72
N LEU A 62 -18.04 -1.54 15.21
CA LEU A 62 -16.64 -1.95 15.10
C LEU A 62 -16.30 -2.33 13.65
N SER A 63 -17.16 -3.09 12.97
CA SER A 63 -16.99 -3.46 11.57
C SER A 63 -16.94 -2.22 10.67
N CYS A 64 -17.80 -1.22 10.90
CA CYS A 64 -17.72 0.06 10.19
C CYS A 64 -16.44 0.86 10.49
N ARG A 65 -15.81 0.66 11.66
CA ARG A 65 -14.52 1.31 12.00
C ARG A 65 -13.31 0.59 11.38
N TYR A 66 -13.47 -0.66 10.98
CA TYR A 66 -12.42 -1.50 10.40
C TYR A 66 -12.63 -1.78 8.92
N ALA A 67 -13.55 -1.10 8.28
CA ALA A 67 -13.78 -1.16 6.85
C ALA A 67 -13.51 0.20 6.22
N VAL A 68 -12.85 0.19 5.09
CA VAL A 68 -12.77 1.31 4.15
C VAL A 68 -13.48 0.85 2.90
N ASP A 69 -14.46 1.60 2.42
CA ASP A 69 -15.08 1.33 1.14
C ASP A 69 -14.30 1.97 -0.03
N GLU A 70 -14.69 1.65 -1.25
CA GLU A 70 -14.01 2.12 -2.46
C GLU A 70 -14.05 3.66 -2.55
N GLU A 71 -15.18 4.30 -2.22
CA GLU A 71 -15.31 5.75 -2.25
C GLU A 71 -14.38 6.42 -1.23
N GLN A 72 -14.34 5.91 -0.02
CA GLN A 72 -13.44 6.40 1.02
C GLN A 72 -11.97 6.26 0.62
N LEU A 73 -11.58 5.12 0.03
CA LEU A 73 -10.20 4.92 -0.44
C LEU A 73 -9.87 5.90 -1.56
N MET A 74 -10.74 6.04 -2.57
CA MET A 74 -10.54 6.96 -3.68
C MET A 74 -10.44 8.41 -3.20
N GLU A 75 -11.22 8.79 -2.19
CA GLU A 75 -11.15 10.12 -1.57
C GLU A 75 -9.83 10.32 -0.82
N ARG A 76 -9.45 9.39 0.07
CA ARG A 76 -8.21 9.44 0.87
C ARG A 76 -6.96 9.50 -0.01
N THR A 77 -6.95 8.75 -1.11
CA THR A 77 -5.84 8.74 -2.08
C THR A 77 -5.90 9.87 -3.10
N ARG A 78 -6.97 10.69 -3.07
CA ARG A 78 -7.19 11.80 -4.00
C ARG A 78 -7.19 11.37 -5.47
N LEU A 79 -7.79 10.21 -5.75
CA LEU A 79 -7.96 9.75 -7.13
C LEU A 79 -8.80 10.77 -7.92
N PRO A 80 -8.38 11.21 -9.13
CA PRO A 80 -9.16 12.12 -9.97
C PRO A 80 -10.55 11.59 -10.31
N GLU A 81 -11.52 12.49 -10.53
CA GLU A 81 -12.92 12.14 -10.72
C GLU A 81 -13.14 11.18 -11.89
N GLU A 82 -12.45 11.38 -13.01
CA GLU A 82 -12.54 10.48 -14.18
C GLU A 82 -12.11 9.05 -13.83
N GLY A 83 -11.12 8.89 -12.94
CA GLY A 83 -10.71 7.58 -12.43
C GLY A 83 -11.75 6.97 -11.50
N ARG A 84 -12.38 7.79 -10.64
CA ARG A 84 -13.47 7.35 -9.76
C ARG A 84 -14.68 6.89 -10.56
N ASP A 85 -15.01 7.59 -11.65
CA ASP A 85 -16.12 7.23 -12.54
C ASP A 85 -15.87 5.88 -13.21
N VAL A 86 -14.64 5.55 -13.57
CA VAL A 86 -14.28 4.23 -14.09
C VAL A 86 -14.53 3.15 -13.02
N VAL A 87 -14.11 3.37 -11.79
CA VAL A 87 -14.33 2.41 -10.68
C VAL A 87 -15.83 2.21 -10.44
N ARG A 88 -16.61 3.30 -10.36
CA ARG A 88 -18.06 3.26 -10.13
C ARG A 88 -18.85 2.60 -11.26
N SER A 89 -18.40 2.80 -12.51
CA SER A 89 -19.09 2.29 -13.70
C SER A 89 -18.83 0.80 -13.96
N LEU A 90 -17.74 0.24 -13.43
CA LEU A 90 -17.41 -1.14 -13.64
C LEU A 90 -18.40 -2.05 -12.90
N THR A 91 -19.31 -2.66 -13.64
CA THR A 91 -20.20 -3.69 -13.10
C THR A 91 -19.52 -5.04 -13.15
N MET A 92 -19.29 -5.62 -11.99
CA MET A 92 -18.68 -6.94 -11.85
C MET A 92 -19.50 -7.76 -10.86
N THR A 93 -19.81 -9.03 -11.21
CA THR A 93 -20.46 -9.92 -10.25
C THR A 93 -19.51 -10.28 -9.11
N GLU A 94 -20.04 -10.62 -7.93
CA GLU A 94 -19.22 -11.08 -6.81
C GLU A 94 -18.42 -12.34 -7.19
N GLN A 95 -18.99 -13.21 -8.03
CA GLN A 95 -18.32 -14.42 -8.51
C GLN A 95 -17.11 -14.07 -9.38
N ASP A 96 -17.23 -13.12 -10.31
CA ASP A 96 -16.12 -12.66 -11.15
C ASP A 96 -15.05 -11.97 -10.31
N TYR A 97 -15.46 -11.12 -9.37
CA TYR A 97 -14.54 -10.48 -8.44
C TYR A 97 -13.72 -11.51 -7.65
N HIS A 98 -14.38 -12.51 -7.06
CA HIS A 98 -13.69 -13.57 -6.33
C HIS A 98 -12.74 -14.37 -7.22
N ARG A 99 -13.11 -14.60 -8.48
CA ARG A 99 -12.23 -15.24 -9.46
C ARG A 99 -10.98 -14.41 -9.73
N TRP A 100 -11.12 -13.10 -10.01
CA TRP A 100 -9.99 -12.20 -10.21
C TRP A 100 -9.09 -12.15 -8.97
N LYS A 101 -9.67 -12.03 -7.80
CA LYS A 101 -8.95 -12.02 -6.51
C LYS A 101 -8.19 -13.32 -6.27
N GLU A 102 -8.81 -14.48 -6.52
CA GLU A 102 -8.13 -15.75 -6.40
C GLU A 102 -6.95 -15.88 -7.36
N LEU A 103 -7.11 -15.46 -8.60
CA LEU A 103 -6.03 -15.44 -9.59
C LEU A 103 -4.89 -14.54 -9.12
N PHE A 104 -5.17 -13.32 -8.69
CA PHE A 104 -4.16 -12.36 -8.22
C PHE A 104 -3.32 -12.90 -7.07
N TYR A 105 -3.96 -13.50 -6.07
CA TYR A 105 -3.24 -13.95 -4.87
C TYR A 105 -2.65 -15.35 -4.97
N LYS A 106 -3.23 -16.26 -5.79
CA LYS A 106 -2.81 -17.66 -5.84
C LYS A 106 -2.23 -18.11 -7.18
N LYS A 107 -2.52 -17.43 -8.28
CA LYS A 107 -2.14 -17.81 -9.66
C LYS A 107 -1.74 -16.57 -10.45
N GLU A 108 -0.74 -15.85 -9.96
CA GLU A 108 -0.35 -14.52 -10.44
C GLU A 108 -0.08 -14.47 -11.95
N GLU A 109 0.67 -15.43 -12.49
CA GLU A 109 0.95 -15.48 -13.94
C GLU A 109 -0.35 -15.50 -14.75
N LYS A 110 -1.29 -16.35 -14.33
CA LYS A 110 -2.59 -16.46 -15.01
C LYS A 110 -3.45 -15.20 -14.85
N PHE A 111 -3.32 -14.48 -13.73
CA PHE A 111 -3.97 -13.18 -13.56
C PHE A 111 -3.50 -12.19 -14.63
N PHE A 112 -2.19 -12.06 -14.81
CA PHE A 112 -1.63 -11.13 -15.80
C PHE A 112 -1.85 -11.57 -17.24
N GLU A 113 -1.85 -12.88 -17.53
CA GLU A 113 -2.22 -13.41 -18.84
C GLU A 113 -3.67 -13.03 -19.21
N MET A 114 -4.61 -13.27 -18.30
CA MET A 114 -6.01 -12.90 -18.53
C MET A 114 -6.19 -11.41 -18.67
N LEU A 115 -5.54 -10.62 -17.80
CA LEU A 115 -5.59 -9.17 -17.83
C LEU A 115 -5.07 -8.60 -19.16
N ALA A 116 -4.00 -9.18 -19.72
CA ALA A 116 -3.45 -8.77 -21.00
C ALA A 116 -4.42 -8.98 -22.18
N GLY A 117 -5.39 -9.87 -22.05
CA GLY A 117 -6.44 -10.13 -23.04
C GLY A 117 -7.62 -9.15 -22.97
N GLU A 118 -7.73 -8.32 -21.94
CA GLU A 118 -8.84 -7.40 -21.76
C GLU A 118 -8.66 -6.12 -22.58
N GLN A 119 -9.72 -5.65 -23.24
CA GLN A 119 -9.68 -4.46 -24.10
C GLN A 119 -9.45 -3.17 -23.32
N GLU A 120 -10.14 -3.02 -22.18
CA GLU A 120 -10.05 -1.84 -21.30
C GLU A 120 -9.29 -2.21 -20.01
N LYS A 121 -8.13 -2.86 -20.18
CA LYS A 121 -7.36 -3.42 -19.06
C LYS A 121 -6.96 -2.38 -18.03
N GLU A 122 -6.63 -1.16 -18.45
CA GLU A 122 -6.19 -0.08 -17.55
C GLU A 122 -7.31 0.31 -16.55
N GLY A 123 -8.54 0.41 -17.02
CA GLY A 123 -9.72 0.68 -16.19
C GLY A 123 -10.08 -0.51 -15.30
N LEU A 124 -9.98 -1.72 -15.84
CA LEU A 124 -10.20 -2.95 -15.08
C LEU A 124 -9.19 -3.09 -13.94
N ILE A 125 -7.89 -2.85 -14.20
CA ILE A 125 -6.84 -2.87 -13.17
C ILE A 125 -7.15 -1.86 -12.07
N LEU A 126 -7.49 -0.61 -12.44
CA LEU A 126 -7.81 0.42 -11.47
C LEU A 126 -8.94 -0.05 -10.55
N SER A 127 -10.02 -0.57 -11.11
CA SER A 127 -11.19 -1.01 -10.34
C SER A 127 -10.88 -2.21 -9.45
N LEU A 128 -10.17 -3.21 -9.99
CA LEU A 128 -9.75 -4.39 -9.20
C LEU A 128 -8.81 -3.99 -8.06
N TYR A 129 -7.83 -3.13 -8.34
CA TYR A 129 -6.81 -2.76 -7.35
C TYR A 129 -7.38 -1.88 -6.24
N VAL A 130 -8.29 -0.95 -6.57
CA VAL A 130 -9.04 -0.20 -5.56
C VAL A 130 -9.80 -1.17 -4.65
N ARG A 131 -10.54 -2.12 -5.22
CA ARG A 131 -11.32 -3.09 -4.44
C ARG A 131 -10.44 -4.06 -3.65
N PHE A 132 -9.31 -4.54 -4.20
CA PHE A 132 -8.35 -5.35 -3.44
C PHE A 132 -7.75 -4.57 -2.27
N ALA A 133 -7.48 -3.28 -2.45
CA ALA A 133 -6.96 -2.45 -1.38
C ALA A 133 -7.98 -2.26 -0.25
N THR A 134 -9.27 -2.05 -0.56
CA THR A 134 -10.32 -1.97 0.48
C THR A 134 -10.42 -3.27 1.28
N ASP A 135 -10.39 -4.43 0.60
CA ASP A 135 -10.38 -5.74 1.28
C ASP A 135 -9.15 -5.93 2.18
N LEU A 136 -8.02 -5.31 1.79
CA LEU A 136 -6.76 -5.43 2.52
C LEU A 136 -6.72 -4.57 3.79
N TYR A 137 -7.59 -3.56 3.91
CA TYR A 137 -7.61 -2.67 5.07
C TYR A 137 -7.71 -3.41 6.40
N LYS A 138 -8.53 -4.47 6.45
CA LYS A 138 -8.65 -5.32 7.64
C LYS A 138 -7.28 -5.90 8.08
N ALA A 139 -6.46 -6.33 7.13
CA ALA A 139 -5.13 -6.87 7.44
C ALA A 139 -4.17 -5.79 7.98
N TYR A 140 -4.30 -4.53 7.52
CA TYR A 140 -3.55 -3.41 8.11
C TYR A 140 -3.95 -3.19 9.57
N VAL A 141 -5.25 -3.20 9.87
CA VAL A 141 -5.77 -3.07 11.23
C VAL A 141 -5.31 -4.22 12.14
N GLU A 142 -5.40 -5.46 11.67
CA GLU A 142 -4.97 -6.65 12.41
C GLU A 142 -3.45 -6.65 12.71
N LYS A 143 -2.66 -6.06 11.83
CA LYS A 143 -1.21 -5.89 12.00
C LYS A 143 -0.82 -4.60 12.74
N GLU A 144 -1.79 -3.85 13.25
CA GLU A 144 -1.58 -2.56 13.94
C GLU A 144 -0.83 -1.53 13.08
N ILE A 145 -0.96 -1.61 11.73
CA ILE A 145 -0.38 -0.63 10.82
C ILE A 145 -1.29 0.61 10.80
N PRO A 146 -0.74 1.81 11.05
CA PRO A 146 -1.54 3.05 11.09
C PRO A 146 -2.24 3.36 9.77
N ASP A 147 -3.41 4.00 9.84
CA ASP A 147 -4.16 4.49 8.67
C ASP A 147 -3.30 5.40 7.79
N GLU A 148 -2.45 6.22 8.38
CA GLU A 148 -1.52 7.09 7.65
C GLU A 148 -0.61 6.30 6.71
N VAL A 149 -0.15 5.11 7.11
CA VAL A 149 0.67 4.23 6.27
C VAL A 149 -0.17 3.61 5.15
N TYR A 150 -1.40 3.20 5.47
CA TYR A 150 -2.33 2.67 4.47
C TYR A 150 -2.63 3.72 3.40
N ASP A 151 -3.08 4.91 3.80
CA ASP A 151 -3.44 6.01 2.91
C ASP A 151 -2.24 6.46 2.07
N ALA A 152 -1.06 6.61 2.68
CA ALA A 152 0.16 6.98 1.98
C ALA A 152 0.59 5.89 0.98
N THR A 153 0.51 4.61 1.35
CA THR A 153 0.89 3.49 0.49
C THR A 153 -0.01 3.43 -0.75
N PHE A 154 -1.33 3.52 -0.58
CA PHE A 154 -2.27 3.45 -1.69
C PHE A 154 -2.43 4.76 -2.47
N SER A 155 -1.89 5.89 -1.98
CA SER A 155 -1.80 7.13 -2.76
C SER A 155 -0.95 6.98 -4.04
N ASP A 156 -0.14 5.93 -4.13
CA ASP A 156 0.62 5.56 -5.32
C ASP A 156 -0.29 5.24 -6.53
N PHE A 157 -1.51 4.75 -6.29
CA PHE A 157 -2.52 4.56 -7.34
C PHE A 157 -2.79 5.87 -8.08
N THR A 158 -2.88 6.98 -7.38
CA THR A 158 -3.11 8.30 -7.99
C THR A 158 -1.89 8.80 -8.77
N ILE A 159 -0.68 8.51 -8.31
CA ILE A 159 0.55 8.82 -9.04
C ILE A 159 0.57 8.08 -10.37
N TRP A 160 0.39 6.76 -10.35
CA TRP A 160 0.43 5.93 -11.55
C TRP A 160 -0.80 6.08 -12.46
N TYR A 161 -1.95 6.46 -11.90
CA TYR A 161 -3.10 6.91 -12.68
C TYR A 161 -2.73 8.12 -13.55
N ARG A 162 -2.11 9.14 -12.94
CA ARG A 162 -1.69 10.35 -13.67
C ARG A 162 -0.66 10.03 -14.74
N HIS A 163 0.27 9.13 -14.47
CA HIS A 163 1.22 8.63 -15.44
C HIS A 163 0.51 7.93 -16.61
N CYS A 164 -0.42 7.04 -16.34
CA CYS A 164 -1.18 6.33 -17.36
C CYS A 164 -1.93 7.29 -18.29
N VAL A 165 -2.62 8.28 -17.71
CA VAL A 165 -3.32 9.32 -18.48
C VAL A 165 -2.34 10.15 -19.30
N LYS A 166 -1.22 10.56 -18.72
CA LYS A 166 -0.23 11.41 -19.39
C LYS A 166 0.49 10.69 -20.54
N GLU A 167 1.02 9.50 -20.28
CA GLU A 167 1.91 8.80 -21.20
C GLU A 167 1.14 7.91 -22.19
N ARG A 168 0.09 7.21 -21.72
CA ARG A 168 -0.66 6.27 -22.56
C ARG A 168 -2.00 6.80 -23.06
N LYS A 169 -2.43 7.98 -22.59
CA LYS A 169 -3.74 8.57 -22.93
C LYS A 169 -4.91 7.63 -22.58
N LYS A 170 -4.75 6.84 -21.52
CA LYS A 170 -5.72 5.88 -21.03
C LYS A 170 -6.13 6.24 -19.60
N ILE A 171 -7.41 6.09 -19.29
CA ILE A 171 -7.92 6.27 -17.93
C ILE A 171 -7.82 4.94 -17.19
N GLY A 172 -6.97 4.90 -16.16
CA GLY A 172 -6.75 3.68 -15.39
C GLY A 172 -5.32 3.55 -14.86
N LEU A 173 -4.86 2.32 -14.67
CA LEU A 173 -3.51 2.00 -14.20
C LEU A 173 -2.75 1.18 -15.26
N CYS A 174 -1.45 1.43 -15.38
CA CYS A 174 -0.59 0.74 -16.34
C CYS A 174 0.71 0.16 -15.74
N GLU A 175 0.93 0.33 -14.44
CA GLU A 175 2.07 -0.21 -13.70
C GLU A 175 1.63 -1.31 -12.72
N GLU A 176 0.90 -2.27 -13.24
CA GLU A 176 0.31 -3.38 -12.49
C GLU A 176 1.34 -4.21 -11.73
N GLN A 177 2.53 -4.40 -12.31
CA GLN A 177 3.60 -5.18 -11.69
C GLN A 177 4.21 -4.45 -10.48
N TRP A 178 4.30 -3.14 -10.53
CA TRP A 178 4.75 -2.31 -9.42
C TRP A 178 3.69 -2.26 -8.31
N LEU A 179 2.47 -1.94 -8.70
CA LEU A 179 1.37 -1.72 -7.75
C LEU A 179 0.92 -3.00 -7.03
N LYS A 180 1.20 -4.19 -7.58
CA LYS A 180 0.95 -5.45 -6.86
C LYS A 180 1.73 -5.57 -5.56
N LEU A 181 2.90 -4.93 -5.44
CA LEU A 181 3.70 -4.96 -4.21
C LEU A 181 2.94 -4.34 -3.04
N HIS A 182 2.21 -3.25 -3.29
CA HIS A 182 1.34 -2.59 -2.30
C HIS A 182 0.23 -3.54 -1.83
N LEU A 183 -0.45 -4.18 -2.78
CA LEU A 183 -1.55 -5.12 -2.52
C LEU A 183 -1.11 -6.42 -1.87
N LYS A 184 0.15 -6.80 -2.01
CA LYS A 184 0.73 -7.97 -1.34
C LYS A 184 1.40 -7.63 -0.02
N MET A 185 1.25 -6.39 0.47
CA MET A 185 1.91 -5.88 1.68
C MET A 185 3.44 -6.09 1.65
N LYS A 186 4.04 -5.96 0.47
CA LYS A 186 5.48 -6.04 0.25
C LYS A 186 6.13 -4.66 0.10
N LEU A 187 5.34 -3.59 0.07
CA LEU A 187 5.82 -2.23 -0.03
C LEU A 187 4.95 -1.31 0.82
N PHE A 188 5.60 -0.44 1.59
CA PHE A 188 4.94 0.52 2.46
C PHE A 188 5.52 1.92 2.27
N ARG A 189 4.66 2.93 2.19
CA ARG A 189 5.12 4.32 2.22
C ARG A 189 5.14 4.84 3.66
N LEU A 190 6.33 5.21 4.12
CA LEU A 190 6.57 5.77 5.45
C LEU A 190 7.13 7.19 5.30
N GLY A 191 6.23 8.16 5.33
CA GLY A 191 6.57 9.56 5.06
C GLY A 191 6.93 9.81 3.59
N ARG A 192 8.14 10.34 3.33
CA ARG A 192 8.58 10.71 1.98
C ARG A 192 8.98 9.52 1.12
N LEU A 193 9.41 8.41 1.72
CA LEU A 193 10.00 7.27 1.03
C LEU A 193 9.09 6.04 1.09
N GLN A 194 9.32 5.11 0.15
CA GLN A 194 8.72 3.77 0.14
C GLN A 194 9.78 2.74 0.47
N PHE A 195 9.35 1.69 1.15
CA PHE A 195 10.21 0.64 1.68
C PHE A 195 9.67 -0.73 1.34
N GLU A 196 10.49 -1.55 0.69
CA GLU A 196 10.18 -2.91 0.28
C GLU A 196 11.12 -3.88 1.03
N PRO A 197 10.61 -4.62 2.04
CA PRO A 197 11.41 -5.57 2.78
C PRO A 197 11.66 -6.84 1.94
N ASP A 198 12.93 -7.20 1.74
CA ASP A 198 13.36 -8.48 1.21
C ASP A 198 13.63 -9.45 2.36
N GLU A 199 12.73 -10.42 2.54
CA GLU A 199 12.80 -11.41 3.61
C GLU A 199 13.97 -12.39 3.44
N GLU A 200 14.40 -12.65 2.22
CA GLU A 200 15.46 -13.59 1.92
C GLU A 200 16.84 -12.97 2.19
N GLN A 201 17.08 -11.78 1.67
CA GLN A 201 18.34 -11.06 1.84
C GLN A 201 18.42 -10.30 3.16
N LYS A 202 17.30 -10.12 3.87
CA LYS A 202 17.19 -9.29 5.08
C LYS A 202 17.66 -7.85 4.88
N VAL A 203 17.30 -7.31 3.72
CA VAL A 203 17.54 -5.93 3.28
C VAL A 203 16.20 -5.23 3.07
N ILE A 204 16.16 -3.93 3.16
CA ILE A 204 14.98 -3.13 2.81
C ILE A 204 15.33 -2.24 1.62
N HIS A 205 14.72 -2.49 0.48
CA HIS A 205 14.88 -1.67 -0.71
C HIS A 205 14.13 -0.36 -0.55
N VAL A 206 14.77 0.74 -0.90
CA VAL A 206 14.22 2.09 -0.77
C VAL A 206 13.85 2.64 -2.13
N HIS A 207 12.60 3.11 -2.24
CA HIS A 207 12.08 3.73 -3.44
C HIS A 207 11.61 5.15 -3.16
N VAL A 208 11.67 6.00 -4.18
CA VAL A 208 11.28 7.41 -4.10
C VAL A 208 10.03 7.63 -4.95
N PRO A 209 8.84 7.74 -4.34
CA PRO A 209 7.63 8.05 -5.10
C PRO A 209 7.70 9.47 -5.66
N GLU A 210 7.08 9.69 -6.81
CA GLU A 210 6.96 11.01 -7.42
C GLU A 210 6.10 11.95 -6.55
N GLY A 211 6.33 13.24 -6.70
CA GLY A 211 5.49 14.31 -6.14
C GLY A 211 6.28 15.27 -5.26
N GLU A 212 6.36 15.03 -3.98
CA GLU A 212 6.97 15.93 -3.02
C GLU A 212 8.49 16.07 -3.20
N SER A 213 9.03 17.25 -2.85
CA SER A 213 10.47 17.47 -2.88
C SER A 213 11.21 16.53 -1.92
N LEU A 214 12.42 16.16 -2.30
CA LEU A 214 13.32 15.42 -1.42
C LEU A 214 14.04 16.44 -0.52
N SER A 215 13.74 16.44 0.78
CA SER A 215 14.54 17.14 1.77
C SER A 215 15.28 16.15 2.64
N ARG A 216 16.40 16.57 3.20
CA ARG A 216 17.17 15.75 4.14
C ARG A 216 16.32 15.35 5.34
N GLU A 217 15.59 16.31 5.90
CA GLU A 217 14.73 16.12 7.06
C GLU A 217 13.63 15.12 6.77
N GLY A 218 12.97 15.22 5.60
CA GLY A 218 11.93 14.30 5.18
C GLY A 218 12.43 12.87 4.96
N CYS A 219 13.62 12.73 4.35
CA CYS A 219 14.26 11.43 4.18
C CYS A 219 14.69 10.82 5.53
N GLU A 220 15.35 11.58 6.40
CA GLU A 220 15.75 11.10 7.73
C GLU A 220 14.53 10.71 8.60
N ALA A 221 13.45 11.48 8.54
CA ALA A 221 12.20 11.14 9.23
C ALA A 221 11.62 9.83 8.72
N SER A 222 11.66 9.58 7.40
CA SER A 222 11.21 8.33 6.79
C SER A 222 12.05 7.13 7.24
N PHE A 223 13.38 7.26 7.27
CA PHE A 223 14.27 6.23 7.81
C PHE A 223 14.03 5.98 9.30
N ALA A 224 13.87 7.02 10.10
CA ALA A 224 13.57 6.88 11.52
C ALA A 224 12.21 6.20 11.77
N TRP A 225 11.25 6.39 10.87
CA TRP A 225 9.98 5.66 10.91
C TRP A 225 10.18 4.19 10.52
N ALA A 226 10.88 3.92 9.43
CA ALA A 226 11.18 2.57 8.96
C ALA A 226 11.99 1.75 9.99
N ASP A 227 12.91 2.39 10.72
CA ASP A 227 13.67 1.73 11.80
C ASP A 227 12.75 1.17 12.90
N ARG A 228 11.61 1.84 13.18
CA ARG A 228 10.60 1.39 14.17
C ARG A 228 9.55 0.46 13.58
N PHE A 229 9.28 0.58 12.28
CA PHE A 229 8.21 -0.15 11.60
C PHE A 229 8.61 -1.59 11.26
N PHE A 230 9.83 -1.77 10.77
CA PHE A 230 10.31 -3.09 10.35
C PHE A 230 11.07 -3.80 11.48
N ASP A 231 10.98 -5.12 11.46
CA ASP A 231 11.68 -5.98 12.40
C ASP A 231 13.20 -5.75 12.41
N SER A 232 13.84 -5.98 13.53
CA SER A 232 15.29 -5.75 13.73
C SER A 232 16.19 -6.78 13.02
N SER A 233 15.62 -7.80 12.38
CA SER A 233 16.37 -8.75 11.55
C SER A 233 16.95 -8.12 10.28
N TYR A 234 16.28 -7.11 9.73
CA TYR A 234 16.81 -6.32 8.62
C TYR A 234 17.95 -5.45 9.10
N LYS A 235 19.08 -5.46 8.40
CA LYS A 235 20.31 -4.79 8.86
C LYS A 235 20.64 -3.52 8.11
N LEU A 236 20.20 -3.41 6.86
CA LEU A 236 20.52 -2.28 6.01
C LEU A 236 19.34 -1.91 5.09
N TYR A 237 19.38 -0.69 4.63
CA TYR A 237 18.64 -0.22 3.48
C TYR A 237 19.55 -0.20 2.26
N ASP A 238 19.01 -0.52 1.10
CA ASP A 238 19.68 -0.25 -0.16
C ASP A 238 18.76 0.50 -1.14
N CYS A 239 19.37 1.05 -2.16
CA CYS A 239 18.67 1.72 -3.25
C CYS A 239 19.50 1.62 -4.51
N GLU A 240 18.87 1.19 -5.60
CA GLU A 240 19.41 1.32 -6.96
C GLU A 240 18.56 2.33 -7.72
N SER A 241 19.16 3.46 -8.07
CA SER A 241 18.43 4.56 -8.71
C SER A 241 19.37 5.51 -9.45
N TRP A 242 18.84 6.12 -10.51
CA TRP A 242 19.50 7.26 -11.14
C TRP A 242 19.75 8.42 -10.17
N LEU A 243 18.90 8.57 -9.14
CA LEU A 243 19.07 9.59 -8.09
C LEU A 243 20.38 9.40 -7.30
N LEU A 244 20.96 8.21 -7.31
CA LEU A 244 22.23 7.91 -6.66
C LEU A 244 23.43 8.02 -7.62
N SER A 245 23.22 8.45 -8.86
CA SER A 245 24.34 8.67 -9.79
C SER A 245 25.27 9.78 -9.32
N PRO A 246 26.58 9.54 -9.17
CA PRO A 246 27.53 10.58 -8.82
C PRO A 246 27.61 11.73 -9.85
N ALA A 247 27.25 11.45 -11.11
CA ALA A 247 27.20 12.47 -12.19
C ALA A 247 26.27 13.63 -11.86
N LEU A 248 25.23 13.41 -11.05
CA LEU A 248 24.29 14.46 -10.65
C LEU A 248 24.96 15.58 -9.81
N LYS A 249 26.12 15.33 -9.22
CA LYS A 249 26.90 16.36 -8.52
C LYS A 249 27.48 17.44 -9.46
N GLU A 250 27.62 17.10 -10.75
CA GLU A 250 28.03 18.05 -11.79
C GLU A 250 26.83 18.81 -12.38
N LEU A 251 25.61 18.26 -12.24
CA LEU A 251 24.40 18.75 -12.90
C LEU A 251 23.49 19.58 -11.98
N LEU A 252 23.64 19.41 -10.67
CA LEU A 252 22.72 19.97 -9.67
C LEU A 252 23.45 20.86 -8.66
N GLU A 253 22.73 21.86 -8.16
CA GLU A 253 23.20 22.68 -7.04
C GLU A 253 23.36 21.81 -5.77
N LYS A 254 24.34 22.17 -4.93
CA LYS A 254 24.69 21.40 -3.73
C LYS A 254 23.53 21.21 -2.75
N GLU A 255 22.64 22.17 -2.69
CA GLU A 255 21.43 22.18 -1.86
C GLU A 255 20.26 21.41 -2.47
N SER A 256 20.44 20.85 -3.67
CA SER A 256 19.41 20.06 -4.33
C SER A 256 18.92 18.91 -3.44
N GLY A 257 17.61 18.75 -3.36
CA GLY A 257 16.98 17.64 -2.62
C GLY A 257 17.44 16.26 -3.10
N ILE A 258 17.76 16.12 -4.40
CA ILE A 258 18.30 14.87 -4.95
C ILE A 258 19.69 14.59 -4.34
N LEU A 259 20.57 15.58 -4.24
CA LEU A 259 21.88 15.38 -3.63
C LEU A 259 21.76 15.16 -2.11
N GLN A 260 20.79 15.78 -1.45
CA GLN A 260 20.51 15.52 -0.04
C GLN A 260 20.04 14.07 0.18
N PHE A 261 19.17 13.53 -0.70
CA PHE A 261 18.79 12.12 -0.69
C PHE A 261 20.00 11.21 -0.96
N GLN A 262 20.82 11.53 -1.96
CA GLN A 262 22.03 10.77 -2.29
C GLN A 262 22.98 10.66 -1.07
N ASN A 263 23.11 11.73 -0.27
CA ASN A 263 23.91 11.75 0.93
C ASN A 263 23.36 10.89 2.08
N CYS A 264 22.18 10.31 1.94
CA CYS A 264 21.64 9.32 2.89
C CYS A 264 22.28 7.93 2.71
N PHE A 265 23.00 7.70 1.60
CA PHE A 265 23.55 6.40 1.23
C PHE A 265 25.08 6.48 1.03
N GLU A 266 25.74 5.37 1.28
CA GLU A 266 27.10 5.12 0.82
C GLU A 266 27.02 4.43 -0.55
N ILE A 267 27.48 5.12 -1.59
CA ILE A 267 27.44 4.60 -2.97
C ILE A 267 28.48 3.51 -3.14
N GLN A 268 28.07 2.32 -3.53
CA GLN A 268 28.90 1.14 -3.69
C GLN A 268 29.34 0.92 -5.14
N SER A 269 28.45 1.19 -6.09
CA SER A 269 28.71 0.99 -7.51
C SER A 269 27.82 1.86 -8.38
N VAL A 270 28.19 1.98 -9.66
CA VAL A 270 27.41 2.70 -10.68
C VAL A 270 27.33 1.86 -11.94
N ASN A 271 26.12 1.62 -12.41
CA ASN A 271 25.88 1.00 -13.71
C ASN A 271 25.67 2.09 -14.78
N LEU A 272 26.72 2.38 -15.54
CA LEU A 272 26.71 3.44 -16.58
C LEU A 272 25.84 3.08 -17.80
N GLU A 273 25.46 1.81 -17.99
CA GLU A 273 24.59 1.39 -19.08
C GLU A 273 23.10 1.58 -18.75
N ASN A 274 22.78 1.86 -17.49
CA ASN A 274 21.41 2.14 -17.06
C ASN A 274 21.03 3.58 -17.45
N ARG A 275 20.04 3.71 -18.35
CA ARG A 275 19.56 5.01 -18.86
C ARG A 275 18.32 5.53 -18.12
N GLN A 276 18.08 5.10 -16.89
CA GLN A 276 16.91 5.51 -16.09
C GLN A 276 16.82 7.04 -15.91
N ALA A 277 17.95 7.75 -15.81
CA ALA A 277 17.95 9.21 -15.72
C ALA A 277 17.27 9.85 -16.94
N GLU A 278 17.57 9.37 -18.14
CA GLU A 278 16.98 9.87 -19.38
C GLU A 278 15.48 9.59 -19.40
N GLU A 279 15.08 8.37 -19.10
CA GLU A 279 13.67 7.97 -19.03
C GLU A 279 12.88 8.84 -18.06
N ARG A 280 13.41 9.07 -16.85
CA ARG A 280 12.72 9.82 -15.79
C ARG A 280 12.71 11.33 -16.03
N VAL A 281 13.76 11.89 -16.59
CA VAL A 281 13.88 13.35 -16.81
C VAL A 281 13.18 13.77 -18.09
N PHE A 282 13.28 12.98 -19.16
CA PHE A 282 12.74 13.34 -20.46
C PHE A 282 11.45 12.59 -20.85
N GLY A 283 11.10 11.51 -20.13
CA GLY A 283 9.95 10.65 -20.42
C GLY A 283 10.21 9.61 -21.51
N SER A 284 11.40 9.61 -22.13
CA SER A 284 11.79 8.67 -23.18
C SER A 284 13.30 8.58 -23.31
N ILE A 285 13.77 7.48 -23.91
CA ILE A 285 15.17 7.28 -24.24
C ILE A 285 15.35 7.50 -25.74
N LEU A 286 16.16 8.50 -26.10
CA LEU A 286 16.50 8.84 -27.50
C LEU A 286 17.94 8.48 -27.81
N GLU A 287 18.21 8.14 -29.07
CA GLU A 287 19.58 7.84 -29.55
C GLU A 287 20.41 9.11 -29.73
N ASP A 288 19.77 10.20 -30.18
CA ASP A 288 20.42 11.49 -30.37
C ASP A 288 20.12 12.40 -29.14
N PRO A 289 21.12 12.70 -28.29
CA PRO A 289 20.92 13.60 -27.17
C PRO A 289 20.45 14.99 -27.53
N GLU A 290 20.77 15.48 -28.75
CA GLU A 290 20.34 16.80 -29.20
C GLU A 290 18.81 16.90 -29.40
N ALA A 291 18.14 15.76 -29.56
CA ALA A 291 16.68 15.72 -29.70
C ALA A 291 15.92 15.87 -28.36
N TYR A 292 16.59 15.80 -27.23
CA TYR A 292 15.92 15.95 -25.91
C TYR A 292 15.42 17.37 -25.68
N PRO A 293 14.26 17.54 -25.00
CA PRO A 293 13.72 18.85 -24.64
C PRO A 293 14.55 19.54 -23.54
N GLU A 294 14.41 20.86 -23.47
CA GLU A 294 15.11 21.73 -22.49
C GLU A 294 14.14 22.55 -21.64
N ASN A 295 13.00 21.97 -21.25
CA ASN A 295 11.93 22.68 -20.56
C ASN A 295 12.26 23.02 -19.10
N THR A 296 13.21 22.30 -18.49
CA THR A 296 13.65 22.51 -17.11
C THR A 296 15.18 22.67 -17.02
N SER A 297 15.67 23.26 -15.94
CA SER A 297 17.12 23.39 -15.70
C SER A 297 17.83 22.03 -15.69
N LEU A 298 17.22 21.01 -15.08
CA LEU A 298 17.76 19.66 -15.07
C LEU A 298 17.77 19.03 -16.48
N GLN A 299 16.71 19.21 -17.26
CA GLN A 299 16.68 18.72 -18.66
C GLN A 299 17.80 19.34 -19.46
N LYS A 300 17.99 20.66 -19.37
CA LYS A 300 19.07 21.35 -20.07
C LYS A 300 20.46 20.87 -19.65
N ALA A 301 20.70 20.76 -18.34
CA ALA A 301 21.99 20.29 -17.81
C ALA A 301 22.27 18.84 -18.24
N LEU A 302 21.29 17.95 -18.12
CA LEU A 302 21.42 16.55 -18.50
C LEU A 302 21.64 16.37 -20.00
N LYS A 303 20.88 17.10 -20.84
CA LYS A 303 21.08 17.09 -22.30
C LYS A 303 22.51 17.45 -22.68
N ASN A 304 23.02 18.58 -22.17
CA ASN A 304 24.39 19.01 -22.44
C ASN A 304 25.42 17.95 -22.02
N TYR A 305 25.23 17.35 -20.84
CA TYR A 305 26.09 16.29 -20.33
C TYR A 305 26.12 15.07 -21.25
N LEU A 306 24.96 14.65 -21.75
CA LEU A 306 24.84 13.54 -22.69
C LEU A 306 25.44 13.88 -24.07
N SER A 307 25.26 15.13 -24.56
CA SER A 307 25.83 15.61 -25.84
C SER A 307 27.35 15.64 -25.83
N GLU A 308 27.98 15.75 -24.64
CA GLU A 308 29.43 15.60 -24.46
C GLU A 308 29.88 14.12 -24.51
N GLY A 309 28.98 13.18 -24.75
CA GLY A 309 29.26 11.74 -24.77
C GLY A 309 29.41 11.12 -23.38
N LYS A 310 29.01 11.83 -22.31
CA LYS A 310 29.03 11.33 -20.95
C LYS A 310 27.79 10.51 -20.66
N LYS A 311 27.86 9.63 -19.65
CA LYS A 311 26.74 8.79 -19.20
C LYS A 311 26.47 9.05 -17.73
N THR A 312 25.20 9.20 -17.34
CA THR A 312 24.83 9.34 -15.93
C THR A 312 24.85 7.99 -15.20
N GLY A 313 24.24 6.99 -15.80
CA GLY A 313 24.04 5.68 -15.14
C GLY A 313 23.04 5.73 -13.97
N ALA A 314 22.96 4.60 -13.27
CA ALA A 314 22.26 4.48 -11.98
C ALA A 314 23.25 4.01 -10.91
N GLY A 315 23.18 4.63 -9.73
CA GLY A 315 24.00 4.27 -8.58
C GLY A 315 23.29 3.22 -7.73
N TYR A 316 24.06 2.28 -7.18
CA TYR A 316 23.65 1.41 -6.09
C TYR A 316 24.30 1.88 -4.80
N GLY A 317 23.52 2.11 -3.77
CA GLY A 317 24.00 2.59 -2.48
C GLY A 317 23.34 1.89 -1.31
N CYS A 318 24.07 1.83 -0.19
CA CYS A 318 23.62 1.20 1.05
C CYS A 318 23.60 2.18 2.21
N ARG A 319 22.72 1.93 3.19
CA ARG A 319 22.64 2.63 4.46
C ARG A 319 22.42 1.63 5.59
N ILE A 320 23.26 1.66 6.61
CA ILE A 320 23.10 0.80 7.80
C ILE A 320 21.91 1.30 8.62
N ARG A 321 21.03 0.39 9.04
CA ARG A 321 19.91 0.70 9.95
C ARG A 321 20.41 1.04 11.34
N LYS A 322 19.79 2.04 11.93
CA LYS A 322 20.05 2.38 13.33
C LYS A 322 19.40 1.36 14.24
N LYS A 323 20.15 0.82 15.21
CA LYS A 323 19.56 -0.05 16.25
C LYS A 323 18.70 0.82 17.16
N ILE A 324 17.44 0.47 17.28
CA ILE A 324 16.55 1.00 18.31
C ILE A 324 16.70 0.06 19.51
N PHE A 325 17.26 0.58 20.60
CA PHE A 325 17.40 -0.14 21.88
C PHE A 325 16.12 -0.03 22.71
#